data_5472d47c6b352e142f42e98ce6850661
#
_entry.id   5472d47c6b352e142f42e98ce6850661
#
_cell.length_a   1.000
_cell.length_b   1.000
_cell.length_c   1.000
_cell.angle_alpha   90.00
_cell.angle_beta   90.00
_cell.angle_gamma   90.00
#
_symmetry.space_group_name_H-M   'P 1'
#
loop_
_entity.id
_entity.type
_entity.pdbx_description
1 polymer ?
#
loop_
_entity_poly.entity_id
_entity_poly.type
_entity_poly.pdbx_seq_one_letter_code
_entity_poly.pdbx_strand_id
1 'polypeptide(L)'
;MTNSHSVFQPDTQDELARFVADNATNSRHCLLPIGGGTAYTHGVAADAREVLLDKLNRVIDFPARDMTITVEAGIRMAELVRILNAENQRLPIDVPQAEQATLGGVIAANWSGSRRFGCGTMRDYVIGISAIDASGREFKAGGRVVKNVAGYDLCKLLVGSRGTLAIITQVTLKLRPVLETSALVRLTFDSLSQVDAVLNRLLSSATRPMVLDVLNGTGKSAHPTVLVVGYEGAAREVGWQVETLFKECQPFEPRAAESFVGAEAEGLWNALWDFSIETSYVATFKASLPASRTCELLRLANDADIATQAHAGNGIAIGHLPNRVKSGDQAAALLAPLSEFVRSSGGASNAAA
;
A
#
# COMPACT_ATOMS: atom_id res chain seq x y z
N MET A 1 -23.73 -24.30 18.39
CA MET A 1 -23.67 -23.22 19.41
C MET A 1 -22.96 -22.05 18.75
N THR A 2 -23.71 -21.06 18.36
CA THR A 2 -23.17 -19.81 17.77
C THR A 2 -22.48 -19.04 18.88
N ASN A 3 -21.14 -19.06 18.88
CA ASN A 3 -20.37 -18.15 19.70
C ASN A 3 -20.66 -16.74 19.19
N SER A 4 -21.50 -16.01 19.92
CA SER A 4 -21.63 -14.56 19.75
C SER A 4 -20.32 -13.94 20.20
N HIS A 5 -19.36 -13.75 19.28
CA HIS A 5 -18.20 -12.91 19.56
C HIS A 5 -18.71 -11.54 19.95
N SER A 6 -18.52 -11.16 21.20
CA SER A 6 -18.93 -9.84 21.66
C SER A 6 -18.02 -8.79 21.00
N VAL A 7 -18.58 -8.07 20.02
CA VAL A 7 -17.94 -6.94 19.36
C VAL A 7 -17.93 -5.77 20.34
N PHE A 8 -16.78 -5.10 20.48
CA PHE A 8 -16.65 -3.85 21.24
C PHE A 8 -16.37 -2.69 20.31
N GLN A 9 -17.11 -1.61 20.43
CA GLN A 9 -17.00 -0.43 19.56
C GLN A 9 -16.98 0.85 20.42
N PRO A 10 -15.79 1.36 20.77
CA PRO A 10 -15.64 2.54 21.63
C PRO A 10 -16.00 3.83 20.89
N ASP A 11 -16.66 4.77 21.61
CA ASP A 11 -16.91 6.11 21.15
C ASP A 11 -15.76 7.10 21.46
N THR A 12 -14.88 6.73 22.41
CA THR A 12 -13.74 7.55 22.85
C THR A 12 -12.49 6.73 23.11
N GLN A 13 -11.32 7.39 23.05
CA GLN A 13 -10.04 6.78 23.39
C GLN A 13 -10.01 6.30 24.85
N ASP A 14 -10.57 7.06 25.78
CA ASP A 14 -10.64 6.72 27.21
C ASP A 14 -11.47 5.44 27.47
N GLU A 15 -12.56 5.28 26.71
CA GLU A 15 -13.39 4.07 26.78
C GLU A 15 -12.61 2.85 26.28
N LEU A 16 -11.91 3.00 25.17
CA LEU A 16 -11.04 1.94 24.65
C LEU A 16 -9.94 1.58 25.64
N ALA A 17 -9.26 2.56 26.25
CA ALA A 17 -8.20 2.35 27.22
C ALA A 17 -8.70 1.55 28.44
N ARG A 18 -9.86 1.93 29.00
CA ARG A 18 -10.49 1.21 30.11
C ARG A 18 -10.86 -0.22 29.73
N PHE A 19 -11.42 -0.42 28.56
CA PHE A 19 -11.76 -1.76 28.06
C PHE A 19 -10.52 -2.65 27.91
N VAL A 20 -9.43 -2.14 27.33
CA VAL A 20 -8.18 -2.89 27.19
C VAL A 20 -7.56 -3.21 28.55
N ALA A 21 -7.58 -2.26 29.49
CA ALA A 21 -7.08 -2.47 30.86
C ALA A 21 -7.88 -3.53 31.62
N ASP A 22 -9.21 -3.49 31.51
CA ASP A 22 -10.09 -4.51 32.09
C ASP A 22 -9.82 -5.89 31.49
N ASN A 23 -9.70 -5.97 30.15
CA ASN A 23 -9.35 -7.21 29.46
C ASN A 23 -8.01 -7.75 29.91
N ALA A 24 -6.99 -6.91 30.04
CA ALA A 24 -5.66 -7.32 30.48
C ALA A 24 -5.63 -7.92 31.90
N THR A 25 -6.50 -7.40 32.78
CA THR A 25 -6.57 -7.80 34.18
C THR A 25 -7.46 -9.03 34.40
N ASN A 26 -8.64 -9.04 33.79
CA ASN A 26 -9.71 -9.98 34.12
C ASN A 26 -9.93 -11.07 33.07
N SER A 27 -10.04 -10.72 31.81
CA SER A 27 -10.51 -11.63 30.76
C SER A 27 -9.39 -12.27 29.95
N ARG A 28 -8.33 -11.53 29.67
CA ARG A 28 -7.14 -11.92 28.88
C ARG A 28 -7.45 -12.52 27.51
N HIS A 29 -8.54 -12.08 26.89
CA HIS A 29 -8.85 -12.44 25.51
C HIS A 29 -7.85 -11.83 24.53
N CYS A 30 -7.59 -12.52 23.43
CA CYS A 30 -6.94 -11.91 22.28
C CYS A 30 -7.85 -10.80 21.73
N LEU A 31 -7.36 -9.57 21.59
CA LEU A 31 -8.10 -8.45 21.00
C LEU A 31 -7.68 -8.27 19.55
N LEU A 32 -8.67 -8.12 18.66
CA LEU A 32 -8.48 -7.86 17.24
C LEU A 32 -8.97 -6.44 16.92
N PRO A 33 -8.07 -5.46 16.79
CA PRO A 33 -8.44 -4.12 16.34
C PRO A 33 -8.84 -4.14 14.87
N ILE A 34 -10.04 -3.66 14.56
CA ILE A 34 -10.58 -3.60 13.20
C ILE A 34 -10.92 -2.15 12.86
N GLY A 35 -10.34 -1.64 11.76
CA GLY A 35 -10.74 -0.39 11.12
C GLY A 35 -11.82 -0.64 10.07
N GLY A 36 -11.47 -0.55 8.79
CA GLY A 36 -12.37 -0.80 7.67
C GLY A 36 -12.49 -2.26 7.23
N GLY A 37 -11.71 -3.18 7.81
CA GLY A 37 -11.69 -4.59 7.41
C GLY A 37 -11.05 -4.88 6.04
N THR A 38 -10.51 -3.88 5.35
CA THR A 38 -9.98 -3.99 3.98
C THR A 38 -8.60 -4.63 3.87
N ALA A 39 -7.84 -4.69 4.98
CA ALA A 39 -6.51 -5.27 5.04
C ALA A 39 -6.49 -6.55 5.89
N TYR A 40 -7.60 -7.25 5.94
CA TYR A 40 -7.76 -8.46 6.76
C TYR A 40 -6.87 -9.56 6.23
N THR A 41 -5.98 -10.06 7.05
CA THR A 41 -5.12 -11.21 6.73
C THR A 41 -5.48 -12.37 7.64
N HIS A 42 -5.49 -13.56 7.07
CA HIS A 42 -5.74 -14.81 7.76
C HIS A 42 -4.74 -15.04 8.92
N GLY A 43 -5.13 -15.83 9.89
CA GLY A 43 -4.26 -16.18 11.02
C GLY A 43 -4.64 -15.51 12.35
N VAL A 44 -5.82 -14.92 12.41
CA VAL A 44 -6.39 -14.44 13.67
C VAL A 44 -6.90 -15.62 14.50
N ALA A 45 -6.68 -15.58 15.82
CA ALA A 45 -7.23 -16.58 16.72
C ALA A 45 -8.76 -16.62 16.59
N ALA A 46 -9.31 -17.84 16.49
CA ALA A 46 -10.76 -18.05 16.29
C ALA A 46 -11.63 -17.53 17.45
N ASP A 47 -11.01 -17.24 18.61
CA ASP A 47 -11.64 -16.71 19.82
C ASP A 47 -11.27 -15.23 20.08
N ALA A 48 -10.67 -14.54 19.12
CA ALA A 48 -10.33 -13.13 19.26
C ALA A 48 -11.58 -12.27 19.39
N ARG A 49 -11.55 -11.33 20.34
CA ARG A 49 -12.61 -10.34 20.53
C ARG A 49 -12.36 -9.15 19.61
N GLU A 50 -13.32 -8.86 18.76
CA GLU A 50 -13.25 -7.75 17.81
C GLU A 50 -13.42 -6.39 18.51
N VAL A 51 -12.54 -5.46 18.14
CA VAL A 51 -12.58 -4.07 18.60
C VAL A 51 -12.69 -3.17 17.38
N LEU A 52 -13.91 -2.67 17.11
CA LEU A 52 -14.20 -1.81 15.97
C LEU A 52 -13.81 -0.36 16.28
N LEU A 53 -12.96 0.24 15.45
CA LEU A 53 -12.38 1.57 15.68
C LEU A 53 -13.01 2.67 14.80
N ASP A 54 -14.00 2.35 14.01
CA ASP A 54 -14.61 3.24 13.01
C ASP A 54 -15.36 4.45 13.58
N LYS A 55 -15.74 4.42 14.86
CA LYS A 55 -16.31 5.58 15.57
C LYS A 55 -15.26 6.59 16.03
N LEU A 56 -13.99 6.19 16.15
CA LEU A 56 -12.89 7.11 16.41
C LEU A 56 -12.46 7.79 15.10
N ASN A 57 -13.26 8.71 14.57
CA ASN A 57 -13.15 9.24 13.22
C ASN A 57 -13.10 10.77 13.11
N ARG A 58 -12.90 11.46 14.24
CA ARG A 58 -12.90 12.93 14.29
C ARG A 58 -11.61 13.53 13.75
N VAL A 59 -11.73 14.72 13.14
CA VAL A 59 -10.59 15.62 12.95
C VAL A 59 -10.31 16.32 14.27
N ILE A 60 -9.12 16.11 14.81
CA ILE A 60 -8.70 16.70 16.08
C ILE A 60 -8.16 18.11 15.87
N ASP A 61 -7.34 18.26 14.81
CA ASP A 61 -6.77 19.56 14.48
C ASP A 61 -6.24 19.56 13.03
N PHE A 62 -6.46 20.67 12.32
CA PHE A 62 -6.01 20.83 10.95
C PHE A 62 -5.45 22.24 10.69
N PRO A 63 -4.22 22.54 11.12
CA PRO A 63 -3.54 23.79 10.77
C PRO A 63 -3.04 23.69 9.31
N ALA A 64 -3.91 23.96 8.34
CA ALA A 64 -3.63 23.78 6.91
C ALA A 64 -2.36 24.50 6.44
N ARG A 65 -2.04 25.68 7.04
CA ARG A 65 -0.81 26.44 6.73
C ARG A 65 0.48 25.69 7.09
N ASP A 66 0.41 24.80 8.07
CA ASP A 66 1.57 24.02 8.53
C ASP A 66 1.70 22.70 7.75
N MET A 67 0.83 22.45 6.80
CA MET A 67 0.79 21.21 6.00
C MET A 67 0.74 19.95 6.88
N THR A 68 -0.04 20.01 7.97
CA THR A 68 -0.23 18.89 8.90
C THR A 68 -1.69 18.75 9.30
N ILE A 69 -2.10 17.52 9.58
CA ILE A 69 -3.41 17.21 10.14
C ILE A 69 -3.29 16.17 11.25
N THR A 70 -4.07 16.31 12.31
CA THR A 70 -4.23 15.29 13.36
C THR A 70 -5.66 14.79 13.33
N VAL A 71 -5.82 13.49 13.16
CA VAL A 71 -7.14 12.83 13.09
C VAL A 71 -7.17 11.57 13.94
N GLU A 72 -8.35 11.11 14.29
CA GLU A 72 -8.55 9.79 14.87
C GLU A 72 -8.36 8.69 13.82
N ALA A 73 -7.88 7.53 14.25
CA ALA A 73 -7.42 6.45 13.38
C ALA A 73 -8.55 5.75 12.59
N GLY A 74 -9.78 5.84 13.05
CA GLY A 74 -10.97 5.27 12.40
C GLY A 74 -11.53 6.11 11.26
N ILE A 75 -10.97 7.29 10.97
CA ILE A 75 -11.41 8.11 9.83
C ILE A 75 -11.25 7.33 8.51
N ARG A 76 -12.28 7.37 7.65
CA ARG A 76 -12.22 6.75 6.32
C ARG A 76 -11.26 7.50 5.42
N MET A 77 -10.51 6.77 4.59
CA MET A 77 -9.54 7.39 3.69
C MET A 77 -10.21 8.33 2.68
N ALA A 78 -11.38 7.98 2.16
CA ALA A 78 -12.15 8.86 1.26
C ALA A 78 -12.55 10.17 1.94
N GLU A 79 -13.01 10.13 3.19
CA GLU A 79 -13.35 11.31 3.97
C GLU A 79 -12.11 12.18 4.24
N LEU A 80 -10.99 11.56 4.61
CA LEU A 80 -9.72 12.27 4.80
C LEU A 80 -9.30 12.99 3.51
N VAL A 81 -9.35 12.30 2.36
CA VAL A 81 -9.03 12.89 1.04
C VAL A 81 -9.94 14.08 0.75
N ARG A 82 -11.25 13.97 1.01
CA ARG A 82 -12.21 15.07 0.80
C ARG A 82 -11.86 16.31 1.66
N ILE A 83 -11.52 16.09 2.93
CA ILE A 83 -11.13 17.16 3.87
C ILE A 83 -9.84 17.85 3.39
N LEU A 84 -8.84 17.09 2.98
CA LEU A 84 -7.55 17.62 2.53
C LEU A 84 -7.69 18.39 1.21
N ASN A 85 -8.47 17.88 0.27
CA ASN A 85 -8.69 18.53 -1.03
C ASN A 85 -9.37 19.90 -0.89
N ALA A 86 -10.21 20.12 0.13
CA ALA A 86 -10.83 21.42 0.41
C ALA A 86 -9.78 22.52 0.68
N GLU A 87 -8.59 22.15 1.16
CA GLU A 87 -7.47 23.04 1.43
C GLU A 87 -6.34 22.91 0.37
N ASN A 88 -6.62 22.30 -0.80
CA ASN A 88 -5.63 22.00 -1.84
C ASN A 88 -4.41 21.21 -1.33
N GLN A 89 -4.64 20.31 -0.39
CA GLN A 89 -3.64 19.43 0.19
C GLN A 89 -3.97 17.96 -0.06
N ARG A 90 -2.97 17.10 0.01
CA ARG A 90 -3.13 15.67 -0.18
C ARG A 90 -2.18 14.85 0.68
N LEU A 91 -2.58 13.62 0.96
CA LEU A 91 -1.72 12.52 1.37
C LEU A 91 -1.48 11.64 0.15
N PRO A 92 -0.29 11.63 -0.46
CA PRO A 92 -0.05 10.94 -1.75
C PRO A 92 0.21 9.44 -1.55
N ILE A 93 -0.73 8.77 -0.92
CA ILE A 93 -0.72 7.32 -0.68
C ILE A 93 -1.93 6.73 -1.39
N ASP A 94 -1.69 5.78 -2.28
CA ASP A 94 -2.75 5.06 -2.98
C ASP A 94 -3.35 4.02 -2.05
N VAL A 95 -4.65 4.11 -1.81
CA VAL A 95 -5.37 3.17 -0.94
C VAL A 95 -6.58 2.64 -1.70
N PRO A 96 -6.63 1.35 -2.01
CA PRO A 96 -7.83 0.75 -2.58
C PRO A 96 -8.96 0.74 -1.56
N GLN A 97 -10.20 0.67 -2.05
CA GLN A 97 -11.39 0.67 -1.18
C GLN A 97 -11.43 1.84 -0.17
N ALA A 98 -11.05 3.05 -0.60
CA ALA A 98 -10.91 4.21 0.26
C ALA A 98 -12.19 4.56 1.04
N GLU A 99 -13.37 4.22 0.51
CA GLU A 99 -14.66 4.38 1.18
C GLU A 99 -14.82 3.49 2.42
N GLN A 100 -14.08 2.39 2.49
CA GLN A 100 -14.12 1.43 3.61
C GLN A 100 -12.84 1.49 4.44
N ALA A 101 -11.69 1.62 3.80
CA ALA A 101 -10.39 1.65 4.46
C ALA A 101 -10.30 2.81 5.46
N THR A 102 -9.81 2.53 6.68
CA THR A 102 -9.53 3.54 7.68
C THR A 102 -8.05 3.89 7.74
N LEU A 103 -7.72 5.12 8.13
CA LEU A 103 -6.33 5.58 8.25
C LEU A 103 -5.50 4.66 9.17
N GLY A 104 -6.05 4.28 10.34
CA GLY A 104 -5.37 3.37 11.27
C GLY A 104 -5.09 2.01 10.66
N GLY A 105 -6.04 1.45 9.89
CA GLY A 105 -5.86 0.20 9.17
C GLY A 105 -4.76 0.30 8.10
N VAL A 106 -4.75 1.38 7.32
CA VAL A 106 -3.72 1.65 6.30
C VAL A 106 -2.33 1.77 6.93
N ILE A 107 -2.22 2.47 8.07
CA ILE A 107 -0.96 2.61 8.81
C ILE A 107 -0.52 1.27 9.40
N ALA A 108 -1.41 0.56 10.07
CA ALA A 108 -1.12 -0.74 10.68
C ALA A 108 -0.68 -1.78 9.64
N ALA A 109 -1.26 -1.76 8.43
CA ALA A 109 -0.86 -2.60 7.31
C ALA A 109 0.40 -2.09 6.57
N ASN A 110 0.84 -0.86 6.82
CA ASN A 110 1.84 -0.14 6.03
C ASN A 110 1.52 -0.19 4.54
N TRP A 111 0.27 0.10 4.22
CA TRP A 111 -0.20 0.06 2.85
C TRP A 111 0.46 1.17 2.03
N SER A 112 0.84 0.85 0.81
CA SER A 112 1.35 1.81 -0.16
C SER A 112 1.16 1.24 -1.57
N GLY A 113 0.70 2.05 -2.49
CA GLY A 113 0.48 1.68 -3.88
C GLY A 113 1.60 2.14 -4.82
N SER A 114 1.23 2.36 -6.05
CA SER A 114 2.13 2.65 -7.17
C SER A 114 2.95 3.94 -6.99
N ARG A 115 2.36 4.99 -6.37
CA ARG A 115 3.05 6.26 -6.08
C ARG A 115 4.19 6.14 -5.07
N ARG A 116 4.32 4.99 -4.40
CA ARG A 116 5.40 4.81 -3.42
C ARG A 116 6.80 5.06 -3.98
N PHE A 117 7.00 4.89 -5.29
CA PHE A 117 8.30 5.09 -5.91
C PHE A 117 8.77 6.54 -5.78
N GLY A 118 7.92 7.50 -6.13
CA GLY A 118 8.28 8.91 -6.05
C GLY A 118 7.83 9.61 -4.77
N CYS A 119 6.78 9.12 -4.11
CA CYS A 119 6.20 9.77 -2.92
C CYS A 119 6.67 9.16 -1.59
N GLY A 120 7.18 7.94 -1.59
CA GLY A 120 7.48 7.21 -0.38
C GLY A 120 6.26 6.42 0.14
N THR A 121 6.29 6.06 1.42
CA THR A 121 5.32 5.19 2.07
C THR A 121 4.59 5.92 3.20
N MET A 122 3.57 5.31 3.79
CA MET A 122 2.87 5.85 4.95
C MET A 122 3.84 6.22 6.09
N ARG A 123 4.94 5.44 6.23
CA ARG A 123 6.00 5.67 7.22
C ARG A 123 6.67 7.04 7.07
N ASP A 124 6.67 7.62 5.87
CA ASP A 124 7.28 8.91 5.58
C ASP A 124 6.36 10.09 5.91
N TYR A 125 5.07 9.83 6.10
CA TYR A 125 4.04 10.86 6.34
C TYR A 125 3.57 10.91 7.79
N VAL A 126 3.66 9.81 8.54
CA VAL A 126 3.30 9.77 9.96
C VAL A 126 4.38 10.45 10.79
N ILE A 127 4.04 11.58 11.42
CA ILE A 127 4.94 12.37 12.28
C ILE A 127 4.55 12.33 13.76
N GLY A 128 3.33 11.88 14.09
CA GLY A 128 2.88 11.66 15.45
C GLY A 128 1.83 10.56 15.53
N ILE A 129 1.83 9.81 16.61
CA ILE A 129 0.86 8.75 16.90
C ILE A 129 0.46 8.81 18.38
N SER A 130 -0.84 8.62 18.65
CA SER A 130 -1.36 8.21 19.95
C SER A 130 -1.84 6.77 19.84
N ALA A 131 -1.53 5.94 20.83
CA ALA A 131 -1.89 4.53 20.83
C ALA A 131 -2.12 4.01 22.26
N ILE A 132 -2.78 2.85 22.37
CA ILE A 132 -3.04 2.14 23.62
C ILE A 132 -2.30 0.82 23.56
N ASP A 133 -1.45 0.56 24.57
CA ASP A 133 -0.72 -0.71 24.70
C ASP A 133 -1.62 -1.84 25.26
N ALA A 134 -1.09 -3.06 25.30
CA ALA A 134 -1.84 -4.24 25.77
C ALA A 134 -2.27 -4.16 27.25
N SER A 135 -1.73 -3.23 28.05
CA SER A 135 -2.14 -2.99 29.43
C SER A 135 -3.24 -1.94 29.57
N GLY A 136 -3.70 -1.34 28.48
CA GLY A 136 -4.65 -0.25 28.47
C GLY A 136 -4.04 1.14 28.71
N ARG A 137 -2.70 1.22 28.76
CA ARG A 137 -2.01 2.48 28.96
C ARG A 137 -1.90 3.25 27.64
N GLU A 138 -2.34 4.50 27.69
CA GLU A 138 -2.15 5.44 26.58
C GLU A 138 -0.71 5.94 26.52
N PHE A 139 -0.18 6.05 25.30
CA PHE A 139 1.09 6.70 25.04
C PHE A 139 1.05 7.50 23.75
N LYS A 140 1.92 8.50 23.67
CA LYS A 140 2.07 9.36 22.49
C LYS A 140 3.53 9.35 22.05
N ALA A 141 3.73 9.37 20.74
CA ALA A 141 5.04 9.42 20.12
C ALA A 141 5.04 10.43 18.96
N GLY A 142 6.20 11.08 18.74
CA GLY A 142 6.28 12.13 17.73
C GLY A 142 5.50 13.38 18.11
N GLY A 143 5.09 14.14 17.12
CA GLY A 143 4.33 15.39 17.30
C GLY A 143 4.33 16.19 16.00
N ARG A 144 3.83 17.45 16.05
CA ARG A 144 3.75 18.34 14.89
C ARG A 144 5.10 18.87 14.40
N VAL A 145 6.19 18.59 15.08
CA VAL A 145 7.54 19.03 14.70
C VAL A 145 8.17 18.02 13.76
N VAL A 146 8.56 18.46 12.59
CA VAL A 146 9.17 17.62 11.53
C VAL A 146 10.54 17.02 11.94
N LYS A 147 11.17 17.57 12.98
CA LYS A 147 12.40 17.03 13.59
C LYS A 147 12.16 16.69 15.06
N ASN A 148 11.84 15.45 15.34
CA ASN A 148 11.92 14.88 16.68
C ASN A 148 13.09 13.89 16.71
N VAL A 149 14.22 14.29 17.26
CA VAL A 149 15.47 13.49 17.33
C VAL A 149 15.73 12.91 18.72
N ALA A 150 14.82 13.11 19.67
CA ALA A 150 14.97 12.60 21.02
C ALA A 150 14.19 11.28 21.18
N GLY A 151 14.91 10.21 21.54
CA GLY A 151 14.33 8.90 21.83
C GLY A 151 14.09 8.01 20.61
N TYR A 152 13.39 6.89 20.83
CA TYR A 152 13.04 5.95 19.78
C TYR A 152 11.87 6.46 18.95
N ASP A 153 11.91 6.25 17.65
CA ASP A 153 10.83 6.58 16.73
C ASP A 153 9.72 5.50 16.78
N LEU A 154 8.85 5.63 17.79
CA LEU A 154 7.72 4.71 17.98
C LEU A 154 6.68 4.85 16.86
N CYS A 155 6.60 6.00 16.16
CA CYS A 155 5.73 6.14 15.00
C CYS A 155 6.12 5.11 13.95
N LYS A 156 7.41 4.99 13.64
CA LYS A 156 7.92 4.02 12.68
C LYS A 156 7.81 2.56 13.14
N LEU A 157 7.77 2.32 14.45
CA LEU A 157 7.56 1.00 15.02
C LEU A 157 6.12 0.53 14.80
N LEU A 158 5.14 1.44 14.98
CA LEU A 158 3.72 1.11 14.85
C LEU A 158 3.24 1.02 13.39
N VAL A 159 3.90 1.69 12.45
CA VAL A 159 3.62 1.54 11.03
C VAL A 159 4.00 0.13 10.57
N GLY A 160 3.02 -0.65 10.12
CA GLY A 160 3.19 -2.05 9.72
C GLY A 160 3.08 -3.06 10.87
N SER A 161 2.70 -2.62 12.08
CA SER A 161 2.54 -3.48 13.25
C SER A 161 1.33 -4.43 13.18
N ARG A 162 0.39 -4.20 12.26
CA ARG A 162 -0.85 -4.98 12.11
C ARG A 162 -1.68 -5.08 13.40
N GLY A 163 -1.60 -4.06 14.26
CA GLY A 163 -2.30 -4.06 15.55
C GLY A 163 -1.69 -4.97 16.63
N THR A 164 -0.54 -5.62 16.37
CA THR A 164 0.05 -6.60 17.31
C THR A 164 0.85 -5.96 18.45
N LEU A 165 1.25 -4.67 18.30
CA LEU A 165 2.04 -3.96 19.30
C LEU A 165 1.21 -3.00 20.14
N ALA A 166 0.23 -2.34 19.53
CA ALA A 166 -0.68 -1.40 20.18
C ALA A 166 -1.87 -1.10 19.27
N ILE A 167 -2.93 -0.54 19.82
CA ILE A 167 -4.09 -0.04 19.09
C ILE A 167 -3.86 1.46 18.81
N ILE A 168 -3.71 1.82 17.52
CA ILE A 168 -3.54 3.20 17.08
C ILE A 168 -4.88 3.93 17.21
N THR A 169 -4.88 5.07 17.90
CA THR A 169 -6.10 5.86 18.16
C THR A 169 -6.11 7.22 17.48
N GLN A 170 -4.96 7.89 17.40
CA GLN A 170 -4.83 9.18 16.72
C GLN A 170 -3.54 9.22 15.92
N VAL A 171 -3.54 9.97 14.83
CA VAL A 171 -2.38 10.11 13.93
C VAL A 171 -2.22 11.55 13.53
N THR A 172 -0.99 12.04 13.58
CA THR A 172 -0.59 13.31 12.99
C THR A 172 0.20 13.02 11.71
N LEU A 173 -0.28 13.59 10.60
CA LEU A 173 0.32 13.43 9.28
C LEU A 173 0.96 14.74 8.82
N LYS A 174 2.08 14.64 8.10
CA LYS A 174 2.53 15.71 7.22
C LYS A 174 1.90 15.53 5.84
N LEU A 175 1.59 16.64 5.19
CA LEU A 175 0.85 16.67 3.93
C LEU A 175 1.72 17.22 2.78
N ARG A 176 1.22 17.11 1.57
CA ARG A 176 1.77 17.75 0.37
C ARG A 176 0.69 18.59 -0.33
N PRO A 177 1.05 19.61 -1.10
CA PRO A 177 0.09 20.31 -1.92
C PRO A 177 -0.45 19.38 -3.02
N VAL A 178 -1.66 19.63 -3.47
CA VAL A 178 -2.19 19.05 -4.70
C VAL A 178 -1.36 19.61 -5.87
N LEU A 179 -0.97 18.77 -6.79
CA LEU A 179 -0.19 19.15 -7.97
C LEU A 179 -1.10 19.57 -9.11
N GLU A 180 -0.58 20.38 -10.02
CA GLU A 180 -1.32 20.95 -11.13
C GLU A 180 -1.86 19.87 -12.08
N THR A 181 -1.03 18.85 -12.36
CA THR A 181 -1.42 17.76 -13.25
C THR A 181 -0.67 16.46 -12.94
N SER A 182 -1.20 15.36 -13.48
CA SER A 182 -0.55 14.06 -13.51
C SER A 182 -0.72 13.41 -14.88
N ALA A 183 0.22 12.58 -15.29
CA ALA A 183 0.12 11.73 -16.46
C ALA A 183 0.56 10.30 -16.13
N LEU A 184 -0.14 9.32 -16.69
CA LEU A 184 0.29 7.93 -16.75
C LEU A 184 0.62 7.58 -18.20
N VAL A 185 1.78 6.99 -18.41
CA VAL A 185 2.21 6.47 -19.70
C VAL A 185 2.15 4.95 -19.65
N ARG A 186 1.43 4.35 -20.58
CA ARG A 186 1.35 2.91 -20.79
C ARG A 186 2.23 2.52 -21.96
N LEU A 187 3.25 1.73 -21.68
CA LEU A 187 4.15 1.14 -22.67
C LEU A 187 3.90 -0.35 -22.73
N THR A 188 3.64 -0.89 -23.90
CA THR A 188 3.36 -2.31 -24.11
C THR A 188 4.53 -2.96 -24.83
N PHE A 189 5.05 -4.08 -24.31
CA PHE A 189 6.19 -4.80 -24.88
C PHE A 189 5.86 -6.27 -25.09
N ASP A 190 6.61 -6.91 -26.00
CA ASP A 190 6.47 -8.34 -26.27
C ASP A 190 7.19 -9.21 -25.23
N SER A 191 8.13 -8.64 -24.46
CA SER A 191 8.93 -9.40 -23.50
C SER A 191 9.30 -8.61 -22.24
N LEU A 192 9.46 -9.33 -21.13
CA LEU A 192 10.02 -8.78 -19.88
C LEU A 192 11.47 -8.33 -20.04
N SER A 193 12.22 -8.85 -21.01
CA SER A 193 13.60 -8.43 -21.28
C SER A 193 13.67 -7.01 -21.84
N GLN A 194 12.69 -6.62 -22.68
CA GLN A 194 12.56 -5.23 -23.15
C GLN A 194 12.19 -4.30 -21.98
N VAL A 195 11.25 -4.72 -21.13
CA VAL A 195 10.87 -3.94 -19.93
C VAL A 195 12.06 -3.74 -19.00
N ASP A 196 12.87 -4.79 -18.75
CA ASP A 196 14.07 -4.71 -17.91
C ASP A 196 15.08 -3.71 -18.48
N ALA A 197 15.29 -3.73 -19.80
CA ALA A 197 16.16 -2.78 -20.48
C ALA A 197 15.67 -1.33 -20.38
N VAL A 198 14.35 -1.11 -20.49
CA VAL A 198 13.73 0.21 -20.28
C VAL A 198 13.89 0.67 -18.82
N LEU A 199 13.61 -0.19 -17.83
CA LEU A 199 13.79 0.14 -16.41
C LEU A 199 15.25 0.54 -16.13
N ASN A 200 16.23 -0.19 -16.67
CA ASN A 200 17.64 0.17 -16.55
C ASN A 200 17.96 1.51 -17.24
N ARG A 201 17.35 1.81 -18.38
CA ARG A 201 17.50 3.11 -19.06
C ARG A 201 16.97 4.25 -18.19
N LEU A 202 15.81 4.05 -17.54
CA LEU A 202 15.18 5.06 -16.69
C LEU A 202 16.01 5.42 -15.45
N LEU A 203 16.90 4.54 -14.97
CA LEU A 203 17.83 4.86 -13.88
C LEU A 203 18.79 6.01 -14.23
N SER A 204 19.10 6.21 -15.52
CA SER A 204 19.97 7.27 -16.02
C SER A 204 19.20 8.40 -16.73
N SER A 205 17.87 8.35 -16.70
CA SER A 205 17.01 9.38 -17.30
C SER A 205 17.05 10.69 -16.50
N ALA A 206 16.84 11.80 -17.19
CA ALA A 206 16.59 13.09 -16.56
C ALA A 206 15.17 13.23 -16.00
N THR A 207 14.26 12.31 -16.39
CA THR A 207 12.89 12.31 -15.88
C THR A 207 12.81 11.81 -14.42
N ARG A 208 11.74 12.16 -13.74
CA ARG A 208 11.51 11.83 -12.32
C ARG A 208 10.18 11.11 -12.16
N PRO A 209 10.09 9.82 -12.52
CA PRO A 209 8.84 9.08 -12.41
C PRO A 209 8.40 8.94 -10.95
N MET A 210 7.09 9.09 -10.74
CA MET A 210 6.40 8.86 -9.47
C MET A 210 5.90 7.42 -9.36
N VAL A 211 5.65 6.78 -10.51
CA VAL A 211 5.17 5.42 -10.67
C VAL A 211 6.07 4.67 -11.64
N LEU A 212 6.47 3.47 -11.27
CA LEU A 212 7.13 2.48 -12.15
C LEU A 212 6.53 1.11 -11.85
N ASP A 213 5.42 0.79 -12.52
CA ASP A 213 4.71 -0.46 -12.33
C ASP A 213 4.76 -1.34 -13.58
N VAL A 214 4.98 -2.63 -13.37
CA VAL A 214 4.91 -3.64 -14.42
C VAL A 214 3.70 -4.52 -14.18
N LEU A 215 2.83 -4.63 -15.19
CA LEU A 215 1.69 -5.53 -15.19
C LEU A 215 1.96 -6.66 -16.17
N ASN A 216 1.82 -7.89 -15.72
CA ASN A 216 1.99 -9.08 -16.53
C ASN A 216 0.79 -10.01 -16.31
N GLY A 217 0.05 -10.28 -17.39
CA GLY A 217 -1.17 -11.10 -17.34
C GLY A 217 -0.88 -12.59 -17.21
N THR A 218 -1.96 -13.40 -17.09
CA THR A 218 -1.90 -14.85 -17.07
C THR A 218 -1.87 -15.44 -18.46
N GLY A 219 -1.18 -16.57 -18.62
CA GLY A 219 -1.22 -17.43 -19.81
C GLY A 219 0.11 -17.56 -20.53
N LYS A 220 0.41 -18.79 -20.95
CA LYS A 220 1.59 -19.14 -21.78
C LYS A 220 1.54 -18.53 -23.18
N SER A 221 0.41 -17.96 -23.58
CA SER A 221 0.23 -17.29 -24.85
C SER A 221 0.44 -15.79 -24.65
N ALA A 222 1.60 -15.31 -25.05
CA ALA A 222 1.96 -13.93 -25.45
C ALA A 222 1.00 -12.81 -24.98
N HIS A 223 0.68 -12.73 -23.68
CA HIS A 223 0.12 -11.50 -23.16
C HIS A 223 1.23 -10.45 -23.13
N PRO A 224 1.02 -9.31 -23.75
CA PRO A 224 2.03 -8.26 -23.73
C PRO A 224 2.27 -7.81 -22.29
N THR A 225 3.53 -7.60 -21.96
CA THR A 225 3.92 -6.99 -20.68
C THR A 225 3.68 -5.49 -20.77
N VAL A 226 3.04 -4.92 -19.76
CA VAL A 226 2.73 -3.50 -19.69
C VAL A 226 3.61 -2.84 -18.64
N LEU A 227 4.38 -1.83 -19.04
CA LEU A 227 5.06 -0.92 -18.11
C LEU A 227 4.24 0.36 -18.00
N VAL A 228 3.88 0.74 -16.78
CA VAL A 228 3.21 2.00 -16.47
C VAL A 228 4.21 2.93 -15.80
N VAL A 229 4.42 4.10 -16.41
CA VAL A 229 5.28 5.16 -15.88
C VAL A 229 4.42 6.37 -15.57
N GLY A 230 4.47 6.85 -14.32
CA GLY A 230 3.67 8.00 -13.89
C GLY A 230 4.49 9.23 -13.57
N TYR A 231 3.99 10.39 -13.92
CA TYR A 231 4.57 11.70 -13.62
C TYR A 231 3.52 12.61 -13.00
N GLU A 232 3.96 13.48 -12.08
CA GLU A 232 3.12 14.48 -11.43
C GLU A 232 3.91 15.77 -11.25
N GLY A 233 3.27 16.93 -11.40
CA GLY A 233 3.94 18.22 -11.24
C GLY A 233 3.23 19.37 -11.96
N ALA A 234 3.99 20.38 -12.38
CA ALA A 234 3.52 21.43 -13.27
C ALA A 234 3.25 20.89 -14.68
N ALA A 235 2.20 21.37 -15.35
CA ALA A 235 1.77 20.83 -16.65
C ALA A 235 2.90 20.80 -17.69
N ARG A 236 3.69 21.88 -17.77
CA ARG A 236 4.83 21.97 -18.68
C ARG A 236 5.92 20.94 -18.37
N GLU A 237 6.19 20.70 -17.09
CA GLU A 237 7.18 19.72 -16.64
C GLU A 237 6.72 18.30 -16.97
N VAL A 238 5.47 17.98 -16.64
CA VAL A 238 4.88 16.66 -16.93
C VAL A 238 4.89 16.39 -18.44
N GLY A 239 4.50 17.35 -19.27
CA GLY A 239 4.55 17.22 -20.73
C GLY A 239 5.95 16.92 -21.24
N TRP A 240 6.96 17.66 -20.77
CA TRP A 240 8.37 17.43 -21.13
C TRP A 240 8.85 16.03 -20.68
N GLN A 241 8.47 15.57 -19.49
CA GLN A 241 8.86 14.24 -19.00
C GLN A 241 8.25 13.13 -19.84
N VAL A 242 6.98 13.25 -20.24
CA VAL A 242 6.29 12.31 -21.13
C VAL A 242 6.97 12.23 -22.50
N GLU A 243 7.26 13.39 -23.13
CA GLU A 243 7.97 13.44 -24.42
C GLU A 243 9.37 12.83 -24.32
N THR A 244 10.09 13.09 -23.24
CA THR A 244 11.43 12.55 -22.99
C THR A 244 11.36 11.04 -22.84
N LEU A 245 10.40 10.53 -22.08
CA LEU A 245 10.17 9.09 -21.91
C LEU A 245 9.94 8.41 -23.27
N PHE A 246 9.08 8.96 -24.14
CA PHE A 246 8.82 8.38 -25.45
C PHE A 246 10.10 8.31 -26.31
N LYS A 247 10.91 9.37 -26.31
CA LYS A 247 12.20 9.39 -27.03
C LYS A 247 13.17 8.34 -26.47
N GLU A 248 13.25 8.22 -25.14
CA GLU A 248 14.15 7.25 -24.48
C GLU A 248 13.70 5.81 -24.66
N CYS A 249 12.40 5.55 -24.83
CA CYS A 249 11.83 4.22 -25.00
C CYS A 249 11.82 3.75 -26.45
N GLN A 250 11.91 4.66 -27.45
CA GLN A 250 11.86 4.32 -28.86
C GLN A 250 12.87 3.21 -29.29
N PRO A 251 14.14 3.19 -28.82
CA PRO A 251 15.09 2.16 -29.20
C PRO A 251 14.73 0.74 -28.70
N PHE A 252 13.79 0.62 -27.78
CA PHE A 252 13.33 -0.66 -27.24
C PHE A 252 12.06 -1.18 -27.92
N GLU A 253 11.62 -0.49 -28.97
CA GLU A 253 10.52 -0.89 -29.85
C GLU A 253 9.25 -1.33 -29.12
N PRO A 254 8.63 -0.44 -28.30
CA PRO A 254 7.36 -0.75 -27.66
C PRO A 254 6.28 -0.99 -28.73
N ARG A 255 5.47 -2.04 -28.55
CA ARG A 255 4.33 -2.37 -29.41
C ARG A 255 3.27 -1.25 -29.44
N ALA A 256 3.11 -0.58 -28.30
CA ALA A 256 2.25 0.60 -28.11
C ALA A 256 2.84 1.51 -27.04
N ALA A 257 2.65 2.82 -27.24
CA ALA A 257 3.05 3.85 -26.28
C ALA A 257 1.96 4.92 -26.23
N GLU A 258 1.28 5.04 -25.10
CA GLU A 258 0.11 5.90 -24.93
C GLU A 258 0.25 6.70 -23.64
N SER A 259 -0.18 7.96 -23.66
CA SER A 259 -0.21 8.80 -22.44
C SER A 259 -1.64 9.21 -22.11
N PHE A 260 -1.96 9.22 -20.83
CA PHE A 260 -3.26 9.57 -20.26
C PHE A 260 -3.06 10.68 -19.25
N VAL A 261 -3.79 11.79 -19.38
CA VAL A 261 -3.63 12.98 -18.52
C VAL A 261 -4.93 13.28 -17.77
N GLY A 262 -4.83 13.62 -16.49
CA GLY A 262 -5.99 13.98 -15.67
C GLY A 262 -7.02 12.86 -15.63
N ALA A 263 -8.27 13.17 -15.96
CA ALA A 263 -9.39 12.21 -15.91
C ALA A 263 -9.23 11.02 -16.86
N GLU A 264 -8.51 11.18 -17.98
CA GLU A 264 -8.26 10.06 -18.91
C GLU A 264 -7.42 8.94 -18.26
N ALA A 265 -6.61 9.29 -17.25
CA ALA A 265 -5.79 8.32 -16.53
C ALA A 265 -6.58 7.51 -15.48
N GLU A 266 -7.85 7.86 -15.19
CA GLU A 266 -8.62 7.23 -14.10
C GLU A 266 -8.75 5.71 -14.26
N GLY A 267 -9.08 5.25 -15.47
CA GLY A 267 -9.19 3.82 -15.75
C GLY A 267 -7.89 3.06 -15.51
N LEU A 268 -6.73 3.66 -15.82
CA LEU A 268 -5.43 3.04 -15.59
C LEU A 268 -5.04 3.09 -14.11
N TRP A 269 -5.36 4.18 -13.39
CA TRP A 269 -5.21 4.26 -11.95
C TRP A 269 -6.00 3.18 -11.24
N ASN A 270 -7.28 3.01 -11.60
CA ASN A 270 -8.14 1.98 -11.01
C ASN A 270 -7.56 0.58 -11.24
N ALA A 271 -7.08 0.28 -12.44
CA ALA A 271 -6.43 -1.00 -12.73
C ALA A 271 -5.21 -1.26 -11.86
N LEU A 272 -4.39 -0.23 -11.57
CA LEU A 272 -3.24 -0.36 -10.67
C LEU A 272 -3.65 -0.56 -9.20
N TRP A 273 -4.75 0.04 -8.76
CA TRP A 273 -5.20 -0.06 -7.37
C TRP A 273 -5.97 -1.36 -7.11
N ASP A 274 -6.83 -1.75 -8.05
CA ASP A 274 -7.71 -2.89 -7.89
C ASP A 274 -6.96 -4.22 -8.00
N PHE A 275 -5.84 -4.27 -8.72
CA PHE A 275 -5.08 -5.50 -8.85
C PHE A 275 -4.78 -6.16 -7.50
N SER A 276 -4.36 -5.38 -6.50
CA SER A 276 -3.93 -5.92 -5.21
C SER A 276 -5.07 -6.44 -4.32
N ILE A 277 -6.31 -6.07 -4.63
CA ILE A 277 -7.53 -6.43 -3.87
C ILE A 277 -8.47 -7.34 -4.64
N GLU A 278 -8.07 -7.81 -5.80
CA GLU A 278 -8.87 -8.72 -6.63
C GLU A 278 -9.15 -10.02 -5.87
N THR A 279 -10.44 -10.31 -5.64
CA THR A 279 -10.91 -11.44 -4.82
C THR A 279 -11.31 -12.66 -5.63
N SER A 280 -11.27 -12.57 -6.97
CA SER A 280 -11.62 -13.70 -7.84
C SER A 280 -10.60 -14.84 -7.81
N TYR A 281 -9.43 -14.61 -7.23
CA TYR A 281 -8.34 -15.56 -7.10
C TYR A 281 -8.33 -16.24 -5.73
N VAL A 282 -7.87 -17.51 -5.71
CA VAL A 282 -7.85 -18.33 -4.48
C VAL A 282 -6.85 -17.82 -3.45
N ALA A 283 -5.72 -17.28 -3.91
CA ALA A 283 -4.69 -16.73 -3.03
C ALA A 283 -3.84 -15.69 -3.75
N THR A 284 -3.27 -14.79 -2.97
CA THR A 284 -2.37 -13.74 -3.42
C THR A 284 -1.04 -13.85 -2.67
N PHE A 285 0.07 -13.75 -3.37
CA PHE A 285 1.38 -13.59 -2.74
C PHE A 285 1.89 -12.16 -2.87
N LYS A 286 2.72 -11.76 -1.92
CA LYS A 286 3.51 -10.53 -1.99
C LYS A 286 4.96 -10.86 -1.74
N ALA A 287 5.84 -10.36 -2.60
CA ALA A 287 7.28 -10.50 -2.49
C ALA A 287 7.96 -9.13 -2.45
N SER A 288 9.07 -9.04 -1.72
CA SER A 288 9.94 -7.88 -1.69
C SER A 288 11.38 -8.35 -1.90
N LEU A 289 12.07 -7.76 -2.89
CA LEU A 289 13.41 -8.13 -3.30
C LEU A 289 14.14 -6.91 -3.89
N PRO A 290 15.46 -6.97 -4.17
CA PRO A 290 16.13 -5.88 -4.88
C PRO A 290 15.44 -5.55 -6.20
N ALA A 291 15.24 -4.27 -6.50
CA ALA A 291 14.53 -3.81 -7.70
C ALA A 291 15.12 -4.39 -9.01
N SER A 292 16.44 -4.56 -9.07
CA SER A 292 17.14 -5.18 -10.22
C SER A 292 16.79 -6.66 -10.47
N ARG A 293 16.11 -7.32 -9.52
CA ARG A 293 15.70 -8.73 -9.65
C ARG A 293 14.22 -8.89 -9.97
N THR A 294 13.49 -7.77 -10.08
CA THR A 294 12.04 -7.79 -10.26
C THR A 294 11.62 -8.50 -11.54
N CYS A 295 12.19 -8.15 -12.69
CA CYS A 295 11.82 -8.77 -13.96
C CYS A 295 12.12 -10.28 -14.03
N GLU A 296 13.12 -10.74 -13.31
CA GLU A 296 13.43 -12.17 -13.21
C GLU A 296 12.36 -12.92 -12.37
N LEU A 297 11.92 -12.33 -11.26
CA LEU A 297 10.78 -12.86 -10.47
C LEU A 297 9.51 -12.92 -11.33
N LEU A 298 9.21 -11.83 -12.07
CA LEU A 298 8.03 -11.81 -12.95
C LEU A 298 8.08 -12.86 -14.03
N ARG A 299 9.26 -13.20 -14.55
CA ARG A 299 9.44 -14.29 -15.52
C ARG A 299 9.10 -15.65 -14.90
N LEU A 300 9.62 -15.92 -13.69
CA LEU A 300 9.29 -17.15 -12.95
C LEU A 300 7.79 -17.25 -12.65
N ALA A 301 7.16 -16.13 -12.28
CA ALA A 301 5.72 -16.08 -12.04
C ALA A 301 4.93 -16.33 -13.34
N ASN A 302 5.35 -15.76 -14.46
CA ASN A 302 4.73 -15.99 -15.76
C ASN A 302 4.82 -17.47 -16.20
N ASP A 303 5.98 -18.11 -16.00
CA ASP A 303 6.17 -19.53 -16.28
C ASP A 303 5.25 -20.43 -15.43
N ALA A 304 4.85 -19.94 -14.24
CA ALA A 304 3.92 -20.57 -13.34
C ALA A 304 2.45 -20.18 -13.63
N ASP A 305 2.17 -19.36 -14.65
CA ASP A 305 0.85 -18.85 -15.02
C ASP A 305 0.20 -17.99 -13.91
N ILE A 306 1.00 -17.16 -13.27
CA ILE A 306 0.61 -16.25 -12.19
C ILE A 306 0.50 -14.84 -12.75
N ALA A 307 -0.68 -14.21 -12.62
CA ALA A 307 -0.84 -12.79 -12.92
C ALA A 307 -0.08 -11.95 -11.90
N THR A 308 0.66 -10.94 -12.36
CA THR A 308 1.50 -10.13 -11.48
C THR A 308 1.40 -8.64 -11.74
N GLN A 309 1.44 -7.87 -10.67
CA GLN A 309 1.78 -6.45 -10.65
C GLN A 309 3.05 -6.26 -9.84
N ALA A 310 4.00 -5.51 -10.36
CA ALA A 310 5.19 -5.16 -9.61
C ALA A 310 5.41 -3.65 -9.58
N HIS A 311 5.62 -3.09 -8.38
CA HIS A 311 6.21 -1.77 -8.19
C HIS A 311 7.71 -1.90 -8.45
N ALA A 312 8.10 -1.90 -9.75
CA ALA A 312 9.41 -2.34 -10.20
C ALA A 312 10.55 -1.50 -9.64
N GLY A 313 10.36 -0.18 -9.49
CA GLY A 313 11.34 0.70 -8.89
C GLY A 313 11.63 0.44 -7.40
N ASN A 314 10.75 -0.30 -6.71
CA ASN A 314 10.88 -0.64 -5.28
C ASN A 314 11.11 -2.15 -5.03
N GLY A 315 11.09 -2.96 -6.05
CA GLY A 315 11.26 -4.42 -5.91
C GLY A 315 10.13 -5.11 -5.15
N ILE A 316 8.88 -4.67 -5.34
CA ILE A 316 7.71 -5.30 -4.73
C ILE A 316 6.87 -5.91 -5.83
N ALA A 317 6.60 -7.21 -5.72
CA ALA A 317 5.70 -7.92 -6.61
C ALA A 317 4.51 -8.47 -5.84
N ILE A 318 3.34 -8.35 -6.44
CA ILE A 318 2.07 -8.94 -6.00
C ILE A 318 1.64 -9.90 -7.10
N GLY A 319 1.19 -11.10 -6.75
CA GLY A 319 0.75 -12.07 -7.75
C GLY A 319 -0.43 -12.88 -7.28
N HIS A 320 -1.34 -13.16 -8.18
CA HIS A 320 -2.55 -13.93 -7.95
C HIS A 320 -2.40 -15.35 -8.48
N LEU A 321 -2.57 -16.34 -7.60
CA LEU A 321 -2.49 -17.74 -7.97
C LEU A 321 -3.62 -18.12 -8.92
N PRO A 322 -3.33 -18.90 -9.97
CA PRO A 322 -4.34 -19.29 -10.94
C PRO A 322 -5.43 -20.16 -10.31
N ASN A 323 -6.65 -20.04 -10.82
CA ASN A 323 -7.84 -20.75 -10.31
C ASN A 323 -7.77 -22.29 -10.35
N ARG A 324 -6.73 -22.86 -10.99
CA ARG A 324 -6.46 -24.32 -10.95
C ARG A 324 -5.90 -24.77 -9.60
N VAL A 325 -5.34 -23.87 -8.79
CA VAL A 325 -4.89 -24.15 -7.42
C VAL A 325 -6.12 -24.30 -6.53
N LYS A 326 -6.26 -25.47 -5.86
CA LYS A 326 -7.46 -25.79 -5.06
C LYS A 326 -7.13 -26.13 -3.61
N SER A 327 -5.85 -26.22 -3.25
CA SER A 327 -5.41 -26.52 -1.87
C SER A 327 -4.19 -25.74 -1.48
N GLY A 328 -3.96 -25.62 -0.16
CA GLY A 328 -2.75 -25.00 0.39
C GLY A 328 -1.46 -25.69 -0.07
N ASP A 329 -1.47 -27.03 -0.19
CA ASP A 329 -0.30 -27.78 -0.66
C ASP A 329 0.04 -27.46 -2.11
N GLN A 330 -0.98 -27.32 -2.98
CA GLN A 330 -0.79 -26.91 -4.37
C GLN A 330 -0.26 -25.47 -4.45
N ALA A 331 -0.78 -24.57 -3.61
CA ALA A 331 -0.29 -23.21 -3.52
C ALA A 331 1.19 -23.18 -3.04
N ALA A 332 1.52 -23.93 -2.00
CA ALA A 332 2.87 -24.04 -1.48
C ALA A 332 3.85 -24.58 -2.53
N ALA A 333 3.48 -25.64 -3.24
CA ALA A 333 4.27 -26.22 -4.31
C ALA A 333 4.52 -25.23 -5.47
N LEU A 334 3.49 -24.47 -5.86
CA LEU A 334 3.60 -23.47 -6.92
C LEU A 334 4.47 -22.28 -6.50
N LEU A 335 4.41 -21.85 -5.25
CA LEU A 335 5.14 -20.71 -4.72
C LEU A 335 6.57 -21.05 -4.26
N ALA A 336 6.90 -22.33 -4.06
CA ALA A 336 8.21 -22.74 -3.56
C ALA A 336 9.39 -22.21 -4.40
N PRO A 337 9.41 -22.33 -5.76
CA PRO A 337 10.49 -21.79 -6.58
C PRO A 337 10.61 -20.27 -6.49
N LEU A 338 9.47 -19.55 -6.45
CA LEU A 338 9.45 -18.09 -6.32
C LEU A 338 9.99 -17.66 -4.97
N SER A 339 9.57 -18.33 -3.90
CA SER A 339 10.02 -18.05 -2.53
C SER A 339 11.50 -18.32 -2.33
N GLU A 340 12.03 -19.38 -2.94
CA GLU A 340 13.47 -19.69 -2.95
C GLU A 340 14.25 -18.62 -3.69
N PHE A 341 13.79 -18.22 -4.88
CA PHE A 341 14.40 -17.16 -5.66
C PHE A 341 14.42 -15.83 -4.90
N VAL A 342 13.29 -15.43 -4.28
CA VAL A 342 13.19 -14.20 -3.49
C VAL A 342 14.18 -14.24 -2.32
N ARG A 343 14.25 -15.35 -1.58
CA ARG A 343 15.16 -15.53 -0.45
C ARG A 343 16.63 -15.49 -0.88
N SER A 344 16.99 -16.20 -1.96
CA SER A 344 18.36 -16.19 -2.49
C SER A 344 18.78 -14.82 -3.02
N SER A 345 17.81 -13.98 -3.41
CA SER A 345 18.01 -12.59 -3.81
C SER A 345 18.09 -11.61 -2.62
N GLY A 346 18.04 -12.10 -1.36
CA GLY A 346 18.03 -11.25 -0.16
C GLY A 346 16.68 -10.62 0.16
N GLY A 347 15.60 -11.15 -0.40
CA GLY A 347 14.25 -10.67 -0.21
C GLY A 347 13.41 -11.50 0.77
N ALA A 348 12.13 -11.14 0.88
CA ALA A 348 11.12 -11.84 1.67
C ALA A 348 9.81 -11.99 0.88
N SER A 349 9.11 -13.10 1.07
CA SER A 349 7.79 -13.33 0.48
C SER A 349 6.80 -13.86 1.52
N ASN A 350 5.52 -13.52 1.35
CA ASN A 350 4.41 -14.08 2.09
C ASN A 350 3.24 -14.34 1.14
N ALA A 351 2.37 -15.28 1.49
CA ALA A 351 1.13 -15.54 0.78
C ALA A 351 -0.04 -15.43 1.75
N ALA A 352 -1.17 -14.92 1.23
CA ALA A 352 -2.46 -14.87 1.91
C ALA A 352 -3.48 -15.54 0.99
N ALA A 353 -4.30 -16.44 1.59
CA ALA A 353 -5.39 -17.15 0.92
C ALA A 353 -6.73 -16.57 1.34
#